data_36089e62175924f8bb76d248db1a58eb
#
_entry.id   36089e62175924f8bb76d248db1a58eb
#
_cell.length_a   1.000
_cell.length_b   1.000
_cell.length_c   1.000
_cell.angle_alpha   90.00
_cell.angle_beta   90.00
_cell.angle_gamma   90.00
#
_symmetry.space_group_name_H-M   'P 1'
#
loop_
_entity.id
_entity.type
_entity.pdbx_description
1 polymer ?
#
loop_
_entity_poly.entity_id
_entity_poly.type
_entity_poly.pdbx_seq_one_letter_code
_entity_poly.pdbx_strand_id
1 'polypeptide(L)'
;MSKVGYVINYAGYGTDVDKEWMKRFGCTEIMEEKQECGPLRAEWNKLLRRLNKGDELVVPKLSYIIRETRQLSYLLEYCRLKKIRLISIHDCIDSGNELFPETQMSDILNVVALLPKEAFDVRKSSDAIRKVKSRMRTLSPVDYNRIERKECVVNMYKSGHLINEIWKASGFR
;
A
#
# COMPACT_ATOMS: atom_id res chain seq x y z
N MET A 1 11.73 -22.38 -11.17
CA MET A 1 10.72 -21.31 -11.30
C MET A 1 10.14 -21.06 -9.92
N SER A 2 10.39 -19.93 -9.35
CA SER A 2 9.80 -19.53 -8.07
C SER A 2 8.68 -18.52 -8.30
N LYS A 3 7.66 -18.55 -7.42
CA LYS A 3 6.60 -17.57 -7.42
C LYS A 3 6.83 -16.61 -6.28
N VAL A 4 7.04 -15.34 -6.57
CA VAL A 4 7.38 -14.34 -5.56
C VAL A 4 6.32 -13.25 -5.55
N GLY A 5 5.71 -13.04 -4.39
CA GLY A 5 4.74 -11.98 -4.15
C GLY A 5 5.42 -10.70 -3.66
N TYR A 6 4.85 -9.55 -4.01
CA TYR A 6 5.25 -8.27 -3.45
C TYR A 6 4.04 -7.46 -3.05
N VAL A 7 4.00 -7.01 -1.81
CA VAL A 7 2.92 -6.18 -1.27
C VAL A 7 3.49 -4.93 -0.60
N ILE A 8 2.73 -3.86 -0.66
CA ILE A 8 3.04 -2.63 0.09
C ILE A 8 2.02 -2.47 1.18
N ASN A 9 2.48 -2.35 2.41
CA ASN A 9 1.60 -2.14 3.55
C ASN A 9 1.15 -0.68 3.60
N TYR A 10 -0.01 -0.40 2.99
CA TYR A 10 -0.68 0.88 3.11
C TYR A 10 -1.71 0.82 4.23
N ALA A 11 -1.72 1.81 5.12
CA ALA A 11 -2.77 1.92 6.13
C ALA A 11 -4.15 2.07 5.45
N GLY A 12 -5.05 1.11 5.69
CA GLY A 12 -6.40 1.09 5.13
C GLY A 12 -6.60 0.21 3.89
N TYR A 13 -5.55 -0.43 3.37
CA TYR A 13 -5.69 -1.44 2.30
C TYR A 13 -5.52 -2.84 2.90
N GLY A 14 -6.43 -3.74 2.51
CA GLY A 14 -6.48 -5.12 3.01
C GLY A 14 -5.35 -6.00 2.49
N THR A 15 -4.12 -5.66 2.84
CA THR A 15 -2.92 -6.41 2.43
C THR A 15 -2.95 -7.88 2.84
N ASP A 16 -3.72 -8.23 3.86
CA ASP A 16 -3.81 -9.61 4.35
C ASP A 16 -4.59 -10.50 3.37
N VAL A 17 -5.63 -9.97 2.71
CA VAL A 17 -6.38 -10.67 1.66
C VAL A 17 -5.48 -10.98 0.47
N ASP A 18 -4.68 -9.99 0.05
CA ASP A 18 -3.73 -10.16 -1.05
C ASP A 18 -2.65 -11.20 -0.73
N LYS A 19 -2.11 -11.15 0.51
CA LYS A 19 -1.14 -12.15 0.97
C LYS A 19 -1.74 -13.55 1.02
N GLU A 20 -2.98 -13.68 1.45
CA GLU A 20 -3.67 -14.97 1.49
C GLU A 20 -3.91 -15.52 0.08
N TRP A 21 -4.32 -14.66 -0.86
CA TRP A 21 -4.44 -15.03 -2.26
C TRP A 21 -3.10 -15.51 -2.84
N MET A 22 -2.02 -14.75 -2.61
CA MET A 22 -0.67 -15.12 -3.06
C MET A 22 -0.20 -16.45 -2.49
N LYS A 23 -0.48 -16.72 -1.20
CA LYS A 23 -0.18 -18.01 -0.57
C LYS A 23 -0.93 -19.15 -1.23
N ARG A 24 -2.23 -18.97 -1.49
CA ARG A 24 -3.06 -19.98 -2.19
C ARG A 24 -2.60 -20.20 -3.62
N PHE A 25 -2.14 -19.15 -4.29
CA PHE A 25 -1.55 -19.26 -5.64
C PHE A 25 -0.20 -19.98 -5.65
N GLY A 26 0.41 -20.18 -4.48
CA GLY A 26 1.67 -20.91 -4.32
C GLY A 26 2.91 -20.03 -4.36
N CYS A 27 2.80 -18.74 -3.98
CA CYS A 27 3.98 -17.91 -3.79
C CYS A 27 4.86 -18.47 -2.67
N THR A 28 6.10 -18.76 -3.01
CA THR A 28 7.11 -19.32 -2.09
C THR A 28 7.64 -18.27 -1.12
N GLU A 29 7.61 -17.01 -1.53
CA GLU A 29 8.03 -15.86 -0.72
C GLU A 29 7.11 -14.68 -1.02
N ILE A 30 6.76 -13.91 0.01
CA ILE A 30 6.01 -12.65 -0.12
C ILE A 30 6.83 -11.56 0.55
N MET A 31 7.35 -10.63 -0.25
CA MET A 31 8.10 -9.49 0.25
C MET A 31 7.15 -8.33 0.55
N GLU A 32 7.28 -7.78 1.73
CA GLU A 32 6.44 -6.70 2.22
C GLU A 32 7.23 -5.41 2.38
N GLU A 33 6.85 -4.37 1.63
CA GLU A 33 7.40 -3.03 1.78
C GLU A 33 6.64 -2.28 2.87
N LYS A 34 7.36 -1.79 3.87
CA LYS A 34 6.78 -0.93 4.89
C LYS A 34 6.59 0.48 4.31
N GLN A 35 5.41 1.04 4.47
CA GLN A 35 5.09 2.39 3.99
C GLN A 35 6.10 3.47 4.46
N GLU A 36 6.76 3.24 5.59
CA GLU A 36 7.73 4.17 6.18
C GLU A 36 9.03 4.28 5.38
N CYS A 37 9.34 3.31 4.51
CA CYS A 37 10.58 3.29 3.72
C CYS A 37 10.64 4.34 2.60
N GLY A 38 9.57 5.11 2.40
CA GLY A 38 9.56 6.29 1.52
C GLY A 38 9.92 5.98 0.05
N PRO A 39 10.68 6.86 -0.61
CA PRO A 39 11.00 6.72 -2.04
C PRO A 39 11.95 5.58 -2.37
N LEU A 40 12.69 5.05 -1.41
CA LEU A 40 13.80 4.11 -1.65
C LEU A 40 13.32 2.69 -1.99
N ARG A 41 12.10 2.27 -1.58
CA ARG A 41 11.56 0.93 -1.86
C ARG A 41 12.62 -0.17 -1.80
N ALA A 42 13.22 -0.32 -0.61
CA ALA A 42 14.35 -1.20 -0.42
C ALA A 42 14.01 -2.67 -0.75
N GLU A 43 12.84 -3.13 -0.31
CA GLU A 43 12.40 -4.50 -0.55
C GLU A 43 12.05 -4.73 -2.02
N TRP A 44 11.47 -3.75 -2.72
CA TRP A 44 11.26 -3.82 -4.16
C TRP A 44 12.57 -3.97 -4.94
N ASN A 45 13.56 -3.11 -4.62
CA ASN A 45 14.86 -3.17 -5.30
C ASN A 45 15.59 -4.49 -5.02
N LYS A 46 15.47 -5.02 -3.81
CA LYS A 46 16.01 -6.31 -3.40
C LYS A 46 15.32 -7.46 -4.15
N LEU A 47 14.00 -7.41 -4.27
CA LEU A 47 13.21 -8.35 -5.03
C LEU A 47 13.69 -8.42 -6.50
N LEU A 48 13.74 -7.29 -7.19
CA LEU A 48 14.16 -7.23 -8.59
C LEU A 48 15.56 -7.84 -8.81
N ARG A 49 16.49 -7.65 -7.87
CA ARG A 49 17.83 -8.25 -7.97
C ARG A 49 17.83 -9.77 -7.81
N ARG A 50 16.88 -10.31 -7.04
CA ARG A 50 16.76 -11.75 -6.73
C ARG A 50 16.00 -12.55 -7.78
N LEU A 51 15.11 -11.90 -8.53
CA LEU A 51 14.32 -12.58 -9.55
C LEU A 51 15.22 -13.16 -10.65
N ASN A 52 15.03 -14.43 -10.89
CA ASN A 52 15.74 -15.20 -11.90
C ASN A 52 14.89 -15.37 -13.17
N LYS A 53 15.56 -15.87 -14.21
CA LYS A 53 14.88 -16.17 -15.48
C LYS A 53 13.79 -17.23 -15.27
N GLY A 54 12.58 -16.91 -15.69
CA GLY A 54 11.43 -17.81 -15.63
C GLY A 54 10.67 -17.79 -14.31
N ASP A 55 11.01 -16.89 -13.37
CA ASP A 55 10.24 -16.72 -12.14
C ASP A 55 8.91 -15.99 -12.42
N GLU A 56 7.98 -16.12 -11.49
CA GLU A 56 6.69 -15.43 -11.51
C GLU A 56 6.67 -14.31 -10.45
N LEU A 57 6.36 -13.09 -10.91
CA LEU A 57 6.20 -11.93 -10.03
C LEU A 57 4.71 -11.63 -9.86
N VAL A 58 4.23 -11.71 -8.62
CA VAL A 58 2.83 -11.47 -8.26
C VAL A 58 2.71 -10.19 -7.47
N VAL A 59 1.84 -9.29 -7.92
CA VAL A 59 1.57 -8.01 -7.27
C VAL A 59 0.07 -7.78 -7.11
N PRO A 60 -0.40 -7.07 -6.07
CA PRO A 60 -1.82 -6.77 -5.92
C PRO A 60 -2.34 -5.90 -7.07
N LYS A 61 -1.64 -4.80 -7.36
CA LYS A 61 -2.01 -3.84 -8.39
C LYS A 61 -0.79 -3.13 -8.96
N LEU A 62 -0.77 -2.85 -10.27
CA LEU A 62 0.34 -2.16 -10.93
C LEU A 62 0.56 -0.76 -10.38
N SER A 63 -0.50 -0.01 -10.09
CA SER A 63 -0.43 1.34 -9.51
C SER A 63 0.25 1.39 -8.13
N TYR A 64 0.36 0.28 -7.43
CA TYR A 64 1.08 0.20 -6.15
C TYR A 64 2.60 0.12 -6.35
N ILE A 65 3.05 -0.54 -7.40
CA ILE A 65 4.47 -0.74 -7.69
C ILE A 65 5.05 0.29 -8.66
N ILE A 66 4.21 0.88 -9.51
CA ILE A 66 4.58 1.87 -10.52
C ILE A 66 4.26 3.28 -10.00
N ARG A 67 5.22 4.18 -10.07
CA ARG A 67 5.04 5.60 -9.72
C ARG A 67 4.87 6.50 -10.94
N GLU A 68 5.45 6.08 -12.06
CA GLU A 68 5.50 6.83 -13.31
C GLU A 68 5.45 5.87 -14.49
N THR A 69 4.91 6.30 -15.62
CA THR A 69 4.80 5.49 -16.85
C THR A 69 6.15 4.94 -17.31
N ARG A 70 7.23 5.72 -17.10
CA ARG A 70 8.59 5.28 -17.41
C ARG A 70 9.01 4.05 -16.62
N GLN A 71 8.58 3.94 -15.36
CA GLN A 71 8.87 2.75 -14.54
C GLN A 71 8.12 1.52 -15.03
N LEU A 72 6.91 1.69 -15.58
CA LEU A 72 6.19 0.58 -16.22
C LEU A 72 7.00 0.03 -17.39
N SER A 73 7.49 0.90 -18.27
CA SER A 73 8.31 0.47 -19.42
C SER A 73 9.55 -0.31 -18.97
N TYR A 74 10.24 0.16 -17.95
CA TYR A 74 11.41 -0.55 -17.40
C TYR A 74 11.03 -1.91 -16.79
N LEU A 75 9.91 -1.97 -16.06
CA LEU A 75 9.46 -3.23 -15.48
C LEU A 75 9.09 -4.26 -16.55
N LEU A 76 8.33 -3.83 -17.56
CA LEU A 76 7.92 -4.71 -18.66
C LEU A 76 9.14 -5.21 -19.45
N GLU A 77 10.09 -4.32 -19.76
CA GLU A 77 11.32 -4.70 -20.43
C GLU A 77 12.18 -5.67 -19.60
N TYR A 78 12.27 -5.42 -18.28
CA TYR A 78 12.95 -6.32 -17.36
C TYR A 78 12.31 -7.71 -17.34
N CYS A 79 10.96 -7.77 -17.25
CA CYS A 79 10.22 -9.02 -17.27
C CYS A 79 10.41 -9.76 -18.60
N ARG A 80 10.40 -9.03 -19.73
CA ARG A 80 10.64 -9.58 -21.07
C ARG A 80 12.02 -10.20 -21.19
N LEU A 81 13.06 -9.48 -20.79
CA LEU A 81 14.46 -9.94 -20.90
C LEU A 81 14.73 -11.17 -20.04
N LYS A 82 14.20 -11.17 -18.83
CA LYS A 82 14.35 -12.29 -17.89
C LYS A 82 13.29 -13.38 -18.05
N LYS A 83 12.35 -13.23 -19.00
CA LYS A 83 11.22 -14.15 -19.16
C LYS A 83 10.43 -14.35 -17.85
N ILE A 84 10.26 -13.28 -17.07
CA ILE A 84 9.48 -13.29 -15.83
C ILE A 84 8.01 -13.12 -16.20
N ARG A 85 7.16 -14.00 -15.64
CA ARG A 85 5.71 -13.86 -15.73
C ARG A 85 5.25 -12.83 -14.72
N LEU A 86 4.59 -11.76 -15.18
CA LEU A 86 4.03 -10.71 -14.34
C LEU A 86 2.53 -10.94 -14.16
N ILE A 87 2.09 -10.98 -12.92
CA ILE A 87 0.70 -11.18 -12.53
C ILE A 87 0.25 -10.02 -11.65
N SER A 88 -0.81 -9.31 -12.04
CA SER A 88 -1.47 -8.27 -11.25
C SER A 88 -2.89 -8.71 -10.89
N ILE A 89 -3.14 -8.90 -9.59
CA ILE A 89 -4.36 -9.54 -9.09
C ILE A 89 -5.60 -8.69 -9.39
N HIS A 90 -5.60 -7.44 -8.91
CA HIS A 90 -6.77 -6.55 -9.03
C HIS A 90 -6.92 -5.91 -10.41
N ASP A 91 -5.86 -5.89 -11.20
CA ASP A 91 -5.93 -5.45 -12.60
C ASP A 91 -6.34 -6.59 -13.55
N CYS A 92 -6.44 -7.82 -13.03
CA CYS A 92 -6.71 -9.04 -13.81
C CYS A 92 -5.74 -9.21 -14.99
N ILE A 93 -4.46 -8.87 -14.78
CA ILE A 93 -3.42 -8.97 -15.80
C ILE A 93 -2.50 -10.14 -15.49
N ASP A 94 -2.29 -10.98 -16.48
CA ASP A 94 -1.33 -12.06 -16.47
C ASP A 94 -0.58 -12.11 -17.80
N SER A 95 0.71 -11.86 -17.77
CA SER A 95 1.54 -11.87 -18.98
C SER A 95 1.67 -13.27 -19.62
N GLY A 96 1.31 -14.34 -18.88
CA GLY A 96 1.21 -15.71 -19.39
C GLY A 96 -0.15 -16.06 -19.95
N ASN A 97 -1.17 -15.22 -19.75
CA ASN A 97 -2.56 -15.40 -20.19
C ASN A 97 -3.21 -16.72 -19.72
N GLU A 98 -2.83 -17.20 -18.54
CA GLU A 98 -3.35 -18.46 -17.99
C GLU A 98 -4.41 -18.21 -16.91
N LEU A 99 -4.19 -17.20 -16.05
CA LEU A 99 -5.06 -16.95 -14.89
C LEU A 99 -6.29 -16.13 -15.23
N PHE A 100 -6.18 -15.21 -16.19
CA PHE A 100 -7.26 -14.30 -16.55
C PHE A 100 -7.53 -14.34 -18.06
N PRO A 101 -7.99 -15.49 -18.61
CA PRO A 101 -8.19 -15.65 -20.06
C PRO A 101 -9.29 -14.75 -20.62
N GLU A 102 -10.21 -14.29 -19.78
CA GLU A 102 -11.30 -13.39 -20.17
C GLU A 102 -10.86 -11.91 -20.30
N THR A 103 -9.66 -11.56 -19.84
CA THR A 103 -9.16 -10.18 -19.90
C THR A 103 -8.86 -9.79 -21.35
N GLN A 104 -9.58 -8.78 -21.83
CA GLN A 104 -9.41 -8.28 -23.19
C GLN A 104 -8.27 -7.25 -23.27
N MET A 105 -7.76 -7.03 -24.46
CA MET A 105 -6.74 -6.00 -24.71
C MET A 105 -7.24 -4.60 -24.34
N SER A 106 -8.53 -4.31 -24.52
CA SER A 106 -9.18 -3.07 -24.09
C SER A 106 -9.04 -2.82 -22.60
N ASP A 107 -9.15 -3.88 -21.78
CA ASP A 107 -9.06 -3.78 -20.33
C ASP A 107 -7.64 -3.46 -19.91
N ILE A 108 -6.65 -4.11 -20.52
CA ILE A 108 -5.23 -3.82 -20.31
C ILE A 108 -4.90 -2.38 -20.68
N LEU A 109 -5.40 -1.90 -21.83
CA LEU A 109 -5.19 -0.51 -22.27
C LEU A 109 -5.82 0.49 -21.29
N ASN A 110 -7.01 0.19 -20.75
CA ASN A 110 -7.66 1.01 -19.73
C ASN A 110 -6.84 1.06 -18.44
N VAL A 111 -6.32 -0.07 -17.96
CA VAL A 111 -5.43 -0.11 -16.80
C VAL A 111 -4.20 0.76 -17.03
N VAL A 112 -3.55 0.64 -18.18
CA VAL A 112 -2.36 1.45 -18.53
C VAL A 112 -2.71 2.95 -18.60
N ALA A 113 -3.86 3.31 -19.17
CA ALA A 113 -4.31 4.70 -19.27
C ALA A 113 -4.61 5.33 -17.89
N LEU A 114 -5.20 4.57 -16.97
CA LEU A 114 -5.56 5.01 -15.62
C LEU A 114 -4.38 4.99 -14.64
N LEU A 115 -3.33 4.22 -14.94
CA LEU A 115 -2.19 3.98 -14.06
C LEU A 115 -1.53 5.26 -13.51
N PRO A 116 -1.28 6.33 -14.30
CA PRO A 116 -0.68 7.56 -13.77
C PRO A 116 -1.54 8.25 -12.73
N LYS A 117 -2.86 8.27 -12.93
CA LYS A 117 -3.82 8.86 -11.99
C LYS A 117 -3.87 8.06 -10.70
N GLU A 118 -4.04 6.76 -10.79
CA GLU A 118 -4.08 5.87 -9.62
C GLU A 118 -2.78 5.89 -8.83
N ALA A 119 -1.62 5.86 -9.50
CA ALA A 119 -0.34 5.98 -8.84
C ALA A 119 -0.14 7.33 -8.15
N PHE A 120 -0.73 8.40 -8.68
CA PHE A 120 -0.76 9.70 -8.01
C PHE A 120 -1.63 9.68 -6.76
N ASP A 121 -2.83 9.11 -6.82
CA ASP A 121 -3.77 9.02 -5.71
C ASP A 121 -3.20 8.17 -4.57
N VAL A 122 -2.55 7.05 -4.88
CA VAL A 122 -1.83 6.20 -3.91
C VAL A 122 -0.72 6.99 -3.21
N ARG A 123 0.06 7.80 -3.94
CA ARG A 123 1.11 8.64 -3.35
C ARG A 123 0.54 9.72 -2.44
N LYS A 124 -0.51 10.41 -2.90
CA LYS A 124 -1.16 11.47 -2.13
C LYS A 124 -1.68 10.97 -0.80
N SER A 125 -2.33 9.81 -0.78
CA SER A 125 -2.81 9.18 0.46
C SER A 125 -1.65 8.77 1.37
N SER A 126 -0.59 8.18 0.82
CA SER A 126 0.61 7.81 1.58
C SER A 126 1.30 9.02 2.21
N ASP A 127 1.44 10.12 1.47
CA ASP A 127 2.06 11.35 1.97
C ASP A 127 1.21 12.02 3.05
N ALA A 128 -0.12 11.97 2.93
CA ALA A 128 -1.02 12.47 3.95
C ALA A 128 -0.85 11.70 5.27
N ILE A 129 -0.82 10.37 5.21
CA ILE A 129 -0.61 9.50 6.39
C ILE A 129 0.77 9.76 7.00
N ARG A 130 1.82 9.89 6.18
CA ARG A 130 3.18 10.20 6.66
C ARG A 130 3.23 11.53 7.39
N LYS A 131 2.56 12.57 6.87
CA LYS A 131 2.47 13.89 7.52
C LYS A 131 1.76 13.81 8.86
N VAL A 132 0.66 13.05 8.97
CA VAL A 132 -0.04 12.85 10.24
C VAL A 132 0.86 12.12 11.24
N LYS A 133 1.47 11.00 10.84
CA LYS A 133 2.41 10.25 11.69
C LYS A 133 3.60 11.09 12.15
N SER A 134 4.17 11.94 11.27
CA SER A 134 5.28 12.81 11.66
C SER A 134 4.85 13.87 12.69
N ARG A 135 3.66 14.46 12.51
CA ARG A 135 3.10 15.40 13.50
C ARG A 135 2.86 14.75 14.85
N MET A 136 2.35 13.49 14.84
CA MET A 136 2.16 12.75 16.10
C MET A 136 3.48 12.43 16.81
N ARG A 137 4.56 12.15 16.07
CA ARG A 137 5.90 11.91 16.65
C ARG A 137 6.56 13.16 17.22
N THR A 138 6.22 14.34 16.69
CA THR A 138 6.77 15.63 17.17
C THR A 138 5.97 16.24 18.32
N LEU A 139 4.80 15.68 18.64
CA LEU A 139 4.03 16.08 19.82
C LEU A 139 4.76 15.62 21.08
N SER A 140 5.02 16.56 21.98
CA SER A 140 5.57 16.23 23.31
C SER A 140 4.54 15.38 24.08
N PRO A 141 4.96 14.56 25.06
CA PRO A 141 4.04 13.85 25.94
C PRO A 141 2.98 14.77 26.59
N VAL A 142 3.34 16.01 26.81
CA VAL A 142 2.45 17.06 27.37
C VAL A 142 1.38 17.45 26.35
N ASP A 143 1.74 17.59 25.07
CA ASP A 143 0.81 17.94 24.00
C ASP A 143 -0.14 16.78 23.69
N TYR A 144 0.36 15.56 23.74
CA TYR A 144 -0.46 14.34 23.57
C TYR A 144 -1.54 14.25 24.66
N ASN A 145 -1.14 14.38 25.92
CA ASN A 145 -2.06 14.40 27.06
C ASN A 145 -3.08 15.55 26.96
N ARG A 146 -2.71 16.68 26.39
CA ARG A 146 -3.60 17.84 26.20
C ARG A 146 -4.66 17.58 25.11
N ILE A 147 -4.28 16.91 24.03
CA ILE A 147 -5.21 16.54 22.95
C ILE A 147 -6.19 15.50 23.46
N GLU A 148 -5.71 14.44 24.11
CA GLU A 148 -6.53 13.37 24.66
C GLU A 148 -7.54 13.91 25.72
N ARG A 149 -7.11 14.83 26.55
CA ARG A 149 -8.00 15.53 27.51
C ARG A 149 -9.07 16.36 26.81
N LYS A 150 -8.72 17.07 25.71
CA LYS A 150 -9.71 17.84 24.95
C LYS A 150 -10.75 16.94 24.28
N GLU A 151 -10.35 15.81 23.72
CA GLU A 151 -11.26 14.84 23.11
C GLU A 151 -12.18 14.23 24.19
N CYS A 152 -11.64 13.89 25.35
CA CYS A 152 -12.42 13.40 26.48
C CYS A 152 -13.49 14.42 26.92
N VAL A 153 -13.13 15.69 27.06
CA VAL A 153 -14.03 16.78 27.38
C VAL A 153 -15.16 16.93 26.35
N VAL A 154 -14.81 16.92 25.07
CA VAL A 154 -15.80 17.00 23.97
C VAL A 154 -16.74 15.82 23.99
N ASN A 155 -16.25 14.62 24.23
CA ASN A 155 -17.06 13.41 24.30
C ASN A 155 -18.00 13.44 25.51
N MET A 156 -17.52 13.84 26.68
CA MET A 156 -18.34 14.00 27.88
C MET A 156 -19.45 15.04 27.68
N TYR A 157 -19.13 16.17 27.04
CA TYR A 157 -20.12 17.20 26.70
C TYR A 157 -21.20 16.68 25.75
N LYS A 158 -20.80 15.98 24.69
CA LYS A 158 -21.72 15.34 23.73
C LYS A 158 -22.60 14.26 24.39
N SER A 159 -22.11 13.60 25.41
CA SER A 159 -22.82 12.58 26.18
C SER A 159 -23.74 13.16 27.25
N GLY A 160 -23.85 14.50 27.34
CA GLY A 160 -24.78 15.19 28.24
C GLY A 160 -24.34 15.29 29.70
N HIS A 161 -23.04 15.11 30.00
CA HIS A 161 -22.51 15.34 31.34
C HIS A 161 -22.57 16.82 31.75
N LEU A 162 -22.80 17.06 33.03
CA LEU A 162 -22.83 18.42 33.59
C LEU A 162 -21.43 19.05 33.53
N ILE A 163 -21.38 20.35 33.26
CA ILE A 163 -20.11 21.11 33.15
C ILE A 163 -19.21 20.93 34.38
N ASN A 164 -19.80 20.85 35.59
CA ASN A 164 -19.05 20.61 36.82
C ASN A 164 -18.39 19.22 36.88
N GLU A 165 -19.01 18.21 36.27
CA GLU A 165 -18.46 16.84 36.19
C GLU A 165 -17.32 16.80 35.19
N ILE A 166 -17.48 17.47 34.03
CA ILE A 166 -16.46 17.59 33.00
C ILE A 166 -15.22 18.31 33.55
N TRP A 167 -15.41 19.37 34.34
CA TRP A 167 -14.33 20.10 34.99
C TRP A 167 -13.53 19.24 35.99
N LYS A 168 -14.24 18.47 36.81
CA LYS A 168 -13.61 17.54 37.79
C LYS A 168 -12.82 16.44 37.08
N ALA A 169 -13.36 15.88 36.00
CA ALA A 169 -12.72 14.78 35.27
C ALA A 169 -11.56 15.23 34.39
N SER A 170 -11.63 16.41 33.77
CA SER A 170 -10.61 16.89 32.81
C SER A 170 -9.37 17.50 33.47
N GLY A 171 -9.45 17.90 34.74
CA GLY A 171 -8.37 18.57 35.45
C GLY A 171 -7.99 19.95 34.86
N PHE A 172 -8.85 20.53 34.01
CA PHE A 172 -8.68 21.93 33.58
C PHE A 172 -9.05 22.85 34.75
N ARG A 173 -8.10 23.70 35.12
CA ARG A 173 -8.31 24.83 36.01
C ARG A 173 -8.48 26.08 35.21
#